data_2dd963abb2eab971acd743beafff035a
#
_entry.id   2dd963abb2eab971acd743beafff035a
#
_cell.length_a   1.000
_cell.length_b   1.000
_cell.length_c   1.000
_cell.angle_alpha   90.00
_cell.angle_beta   90.00
_cell.angle_gamma   90.00
#
_symmetry.space_group_name_H-M   'P 1'
#
loop_
_entity.id
_entity.type
_entity.pdbx_description
1 polymer ?
#
loop_
_entity_poly.entity_id
_entity_poly.type
_entity_poly.pdbx_seq_one_letter_code
_entity_poly.pdbx_strand_id
1 'polypeptide(L)'
;MRPSSLAIAFGAGRALFGVALLAAPAPIARSWVGADDTPASVLTRSLGGRDLVIGAGLALAATHGGDPRLWLAGGVLADTVDGIATLAAGDDIPRNGRIATTALAGGSALFGAWLARAID
;
A
#
# COMPACT_ATOMS: atom_id res chain seq x y z
N MET A 1 1.07 -20.37 -9.44
CA MET A 1 -0.13 -19.49 -9.38
C MET A 1 -0.14 -18.60 -10.60
N ARG A 2 -1.29 -18.43 -11.21
CA ARG A 2 -1.41 -17.58 -12.42
C ARG A 2 -1.23 -16.11 -12.05
N PRO A 3 -0.66 -15.27 -12.94
CA PRO A 3 -0.52 -13.83 -12.67
C PRO A 3 -1.83 -13.14 -12.28
N SER A 4 -2.95 -13.52 -12.89
CA SER A 4 -4.27 -12.99 -12.53
C SER A 4 -4.68 -13.34 -11.10
N SER A 5 -4.41 -14.56 -10.65
CA SER A 5 -4.67 -14.99 -9.26
C SER A 5 -3.78 -14.24 -8.26
N LEU A 6 -2.54 -13.96 -8.65
CA LEU A 6 -1.63 -13.13 -7.84
C LEU A 6 -2.13 -11.69 -7.75
N ALA A 7 -2.65 -11.13 -8.85
CA ALA A 7 -3.23 -9.79 -8.86
C ALA A 7 -4.46 -9.70 -7.93
N ILE A 8 -5.33 -10.71 -7.95
CA ILE A 8 -6.48 -10.77 -7.04
C ILE A 8 -6.02 -10.83 -5.58
N ALA A 9 -5.10 -11.72 -5.25
CA ALA A 9 -4.59 -11.88 -3.89
C ALA A 9 -3.86 -10.62 -3.39
N PHE A 10 -3.03 -10.04 -4.24
CA PHE A 10 -2.29 -8.79 -3.93
C PHE A 10 -3.24 -7.62 -3.73
N GLY A 11 -4.24 -7.46 -4.62
CA GLY A 11 -5.26 -6.43 -4.50
C GLY A 11 -6.12 -6.60 -3.25
N ALA A 12 -6.57 -7.80 -2.96
CA ALA A 12 -7.35 -8.10 -1.75
C ALA A 12 -6.55 -7.83 -0.48
N GLY A 13 -5.28 -8.24 -0.43
CA GLY A 13 -4.38 -7.98 0.70
C GLY A 13 -4.20 -6.47 0.93
N ARG A 14 -3.99 -5.70 -0.13
CA ARG A 14 -3.88 -4.24 -0.07
C ARG A 14 -5.18 -3.59 0.42
N ALA A 15 -6.33 -4.04 -0.09
CA ALA A 15 -7.63 -3.54 0.36
C ALA A 15 -7.87 -3.82 1.85
N LEU A 16 -7.55 -5.02 2.33
CA LEU A 16 -7.65 -5.37 3.75
C LEU A 16 -6.71 -4.52 4.62
N PHE A 17 -5.50 -4.25 4.17
CA PHE A 17 -4.58 -3.33 4.85
C PHE A 17 -5.19 -1.92 4.92
N GLY A 18 -5.78 -1.44 3.83
CA GLY A 18 -6.50 -0.17 3.80
C GLY A 18 -7.65 -0.11 4.82
N VAL A 19 -8.42 -1.18 4.95
CA VAL A 19 -9.48 -1.30 5.98
C VAL A 19 -8.88 -1.21 7.38
N ALA A 20 -7.76 -1.85 7.64
CA ALA A 20 -7.08 -1.77 8.95
C ALA A 20 -6.64 -0.34 9.28
N LEU A 21 -6.10 0.40 8.31
CA LEU A 21 -5.74 1.82 8.48
C LEU A 21 -6.95 2.71 8.76
N LEU A 22 -8.09 2.40 8.14
CA LEU A 22 -9.34 3.13 8.36
C LEU A 22 -9.94 2.83 9.74
N ALA A 23 -9.96 1.57 10.14
CA ALA A 23 -10.62 1.11 11.35
C ALA A 23 -9.79 1.38 12.62
N ALA A 24 -8.47 1.21 12.57
CA ALA A 24 -7.56 1.35 13.69
C ALA A 24 -6.28 2.09 13.29
N PRO A 25 -6.36 3.40 13.00
CA PRO A 25 -5.20 4.16 12.53
C PRO A 25 -4.10 4.34 13.59
N ALA A 26 -4.46 4.45 14.85
CA ALA A 26 -3.54 4.82 15.92
C ALA A 26 -2.37 3.82 16.09
N PRO A 27 -2.56 2.50 16.18
CA PRO A 27 -1.46 1.56 16.31
C PRO A 27 -0.47 1.62 15.14
N ILE A 28 -0.99 1.76 13.92
CA ILE A 28 -0.17 1.81 12.71
C ILE A 28 0.59 3.14 12.63
N ALA A 29 -0.09 4.25 12.88
CA ALA A 29 0.54 5.58 12.91
C ALA A 29 1.66 5.64 13.97
N ARG A 30 1.42 5.11 15.16
CA ARG A 30 2.42 5.06 16.25
C ARG A 30 3.65 4.25 15.84
N SER A 31 3.45 3.09 15.25
CA SER A 31 4.53 2.20 14.77
C SER A 31 5.33 2.81 13.63
N TRP A 32 4.67 3.50 12.72
CA TRP A 32 5.28 4.05 11.51
C TRP A 32 5.95 5.39 11.78
N VAL A 33 5.16 6.37 12.20
CA VAL A 33 5.62 7.77 12.31
C VAL A 33 5.85 8.23 13.76
N GLY A 34 5.56 7.39 14.74
CA GLY A 34 5.78 7.69 16.15
C GLY A 34 4.76 8.63 16.75
N ALA A 35 3.61 8.84 16.10
CA ALA A 35 2.54 9.71 16.56
C ALA A 35 1.19 9.05 16.30
N ASP A 36 0.24 9.30 17.21
CA ASP A 36 -1.13 8.79 17.16
C ASP A 36 -2.18 9.86 17.46
N ASP A 37 -1.79 11.13 17.38
CA ASP A 37 -2.67 12.29 17.53
C ASP A 37 -3.69 12.41 16.38
N THR A 38 -4.58 13.37 16.44
CA THR A 38 -5.62 13.57 15.43
C THR A 38 -5.05 13.81 14.04
N PRO A 39 -4.03 14.66 13.82
CA PRO A 39 -3.42 14.81 12.50
C PRO A 39 -2.84 13.49 11.94
N ALA A 40 -2.11 12.73 12.76
CA ALA A 40 -1.57 11.44 12.36
C ALA A 40 -2.68 10.43 11.98
N SER A 41 -3.78 10.41 12.75
CA SER A 41 -4.93 9.55 12.48
C SER A 41 -5.66 9.94 11.19
N VAL A 42 -5.83 11.23 10.92
CA VAL A 42 -6.45 11.73 9.68
C VAL A 42 -5.63 11.29 8.47
N LEU A 43 -4.32 11.50 8.49
CA LEU A 43 -3.44 11.11 7.39
C LEU A 43 -3.41 9.60 7.21
N THR A 44 -3.35 8.84 8.29
CA THR A 44 -3.36 7.36 8.24
C THR A 44 -4.65 6.83 7.64
N ARG A 45 -5.81 7.39 8.01
CA ARG A 45 -7.09 7.04 7.38
C ARG A 45 -7.16 7.41 5.91
N SER A 46 -6.59 8.54 5.52
CA SER A 46 -6.51 8.94 4.10
C SER A 46 -5.70 7.94 3.28
N LEU A 47 -4.56 7.48 3.82
CA LEU A 47 -3.77 6.41 3.21
C LEU A 47 -4.57 5.10 3.15
N GLY A 48 -5.33 4.78 4.17
CA GLY A 48 -6.20 3.61 4.21
C GLY A 48 -7.26 3.62 3.12
N GLY A 49 -7.92 4.76 2.91
CA GLY A 49 -8.89 4.95 1.82
C GLY A 49 -8.25 4.76 0.45
N ARG A 50 -7.05 5.33 0.25
CA ARG A 50 -6.27 5.14 -0.98
C ARG A 50 -5.96 3.67 -1.23
N ASP A 51 -5.46 2.96 -0.25
CA ASP A 51 -5.08 1.55 -0.38
C ASP A 51 -6.29 0.64 -0.57
N LEU A 52 -7.41 0.96 0.08
CA LEU A 52 -8.68 0.26 -0.15
C LEU A 52 -9.13 0.39 -1.61
N VAL A 53 -9.12 1.59 -2.17
CA VAL A 53 -9.56 1.84 -3.55
C VAL A 53 -8.62 1.16 -4.55
N ILE A 54 -7.31 1.32 -4.39
CA ILE A 54 -6.33 0.70 -5.30
C ILE A 54 -6.41 -0.82 -5.22
N GLY A 55 -6.46 -1.37 -4.01
CA GLY A 55 -6.51 -2.81 -3.80
C GLY A 55 -7.80 -3.45 -4.30
N ALA A 56 -8.95 -2.87 -3.97
CA ALA A 56 -10.25 -3.33 -4.45
C ALA A 56 -10.35 -3.19 -5.98
N GLY A 57 -9.90 -2.08 -6.54
CA GLY A 57 -9.88 -1.84 -7.98
C GLY A 57 -9.05 -2.90 -8.71
N LEU A 58 -7.85 -3.21 -8.20
CA LEU A 58 -7.00 -4.26 -8.75
C LEU A 58 -7.67 -5.64 -8.71
N ALA A 59 -8.21 -6.03 -7.55
CA ALA A 59 -8.86 -7.31 -7.38
C ALA A 59 -10.09 -7.46 -8.29
N LEU A 60 -10.92 -6.43 -8.38
CA LEU A 60 -12.11 -6.41 -9.24
C LEU A 60 -11.74 -6.45 -10.72
N ALA A 61 -10.77 -5.66 -11.17
CA ALA A 61 -10.30 -5.69 -12.55
C ALA A 61 -9.78 -7.08 -12.95
N ALA A 62 -8.96 -7.68 -12.09
CA ALA A 62 -8.42 -9.02 -12.35
C ALA A 62 -9.47 -10.13 -12.31
N THR A 63 -10.58 -9.94 -11.57
CA THR A 63 -11.66 -10.93 -11.46
C THR A 63 -12.65 -10.83 -12.62
N HIS A 64 -12.96 -9.62 -13.08
CA HIS A 64 -14.02 -9.38 -14.05
C HIS A 64 -13.52 -9.11 -15.49
N GLY A 65 -12.25 -9.39 -15.77
CA GLY A 65 -11.67 -9.23 -17.11
C GLY A 65 -11.39 -7.78 -17.50
N GLY A 66 -11.30 -6.87 -16.54
CA GLY A 66 -10.79 -5.52 -16.75
C GLY A 66 -9.26 -5.50 -16.87
N ASP A 67 -8.69 -4.33 -17.15
CA ASP A 67 -7.23 -4.16 -17.19
C ASP A 67 -6.69 -3.85 -15.79
N PRO A 68 -5.96 -4.78 -15.14
CA PRO A 68 -5.38 -4.57 -13.83
C PRO A 68 -4.12 -3.66 -13.85
N ARG A 69 -3.54 -3.39 -15.02
CA ARG A 69 -2.26 -2.66 -15.15
C ARG A 69 -2.35 -1.24 -14.61
N LEU A 70 -3.48 -0.57 -14.83
CA LEU A 70 -3.68 0.79 -14.31
C LEU A 70 -3.65 0.82 -12.77
N TRP A 71 -4.31 -0.15 -12.15
CA TRP A 71 -4.32 -0.29 -10.69
C TRP A 71 -2.96 -0.68 -10.13
N LEU A 72 -2.24 -1.55 -10.82
CA LEU A 72 -0.85 -1.89 -10.46
C LEU A 72 0.06 -0.67 -10.56
N ALA A 73 -0.05 0.11 -11.63
CA ALA A 73 0.73 1.35 -11.79
C ALA A 73 0.44 2.36 -10.69
N GLY A 74 -0.84 2.54 -10.33
CA GLY A 74 -1.25 3.38 -9.22
C GLY A 74 -0.66 2.92 -7.88
N GLY A 75 -0.68 1.61 -7.63
CA GLY A 75 -0.07 1.01 -6.45
C GLY A 75 1.44 1.21 -6.40
N VAL A 76 2.14 0.97 -7.50
CA VAL A 76 3.59 1.19 -7.62
C VAL A 76 3.95 2.65 -7.33
N LEU A 77 3.20 3.59 -7.89
CA LEU A 77 3.42 5.02 -7.63
C LEU A 77 3.19 5.35 -6.15
N ALA A 78 2.08 4.90 -5.58
CA ALA A 78 1.75 5.13 -4.17
C ALA A 78 2.83 4.58 -3.24
N ASP A 79 3.26 3.34 -3.44
CA ASP A 79 4.29 2.70 -2.63
C ASP A 79 5.66 3.37 -2.79
N THR A 80 5.99 3.82 -3.99
CA THR A 80 7.23 4.56 -4.25
C THR A 80 7.23 5.88 -3.48
N VAL A 81 6.12 6.62 -3.50
CA VAL A 81 5.98 7.87 -2.74
C VAL A 81 6.08 7.60 -1.24
N ASP A 82 5.38 6.57 -0.73
CA ASP A 82 5.43 6.21 0.69
C ASP A 82 6.85 5.86 1.14
N GLY A 83 7.57 5.08 0.33
CA GLY A 83 8.96 4.70 0.61
C GLY A 83 9.91 5.90 0.62
N ILE A 84 9.81 6.77 -0.40
CA ILE A 84 10.66 7.96 -0.49
C ILE A 84 10.36 8.94 0.65
N ALA A 85 9.10 9.21 0.93
CA ALA A 85 8.68 10.10 2.02
C ALA A 85 9.17 9.58 3.38
N THR A 86 9.04 8.27 3.61
CA THR A 86 9.50 7.63 4.83
C THR A 86 11.02 7.72 5.00
N LEU A 87 11.78 7.48 3.93
CA LEU A 87 13.25 7.64 3.94
C LEU A 87 13.67 9.10 4.17
N ALA A 88 12.99 10.02 3.52
CA ALA A 88 13.27 11.46 3.65
C ALA A 88 13.02 11.99 5.06
N ALA A 89 12.10 11.39 5.82
CA ALA A 89 11.86 11.75 7.22
C ALA A 89 13.06 11.42 8.12
N GLY A 90 13.90 10.46 7.75
CA GLY A 90 15.13 10.14 8.48
C GLY A 90 14.86 9.82 9.95
N ASP A 91 15.62 10.46 10.85
CA ASP A 91 15.51 10.22 12.29
C ASP A 91 14.32 10.93 12.96
N ASP A 92 13.53 11.68 12.21
CA ASP A 92 12.31 12.33 12.73
C ASP A 92 11.18 11.31 12.99
N ILE A 93 11.31 10.09 12.50
CA ILE A 93 10.39 8.97 12.76
C ILE A 93 11.14 7.78 13.36
N PRO A 94 10.43 6.84 14.03
CA PRO A 94 11.05 5.67 14.63
C PRO A 94 11.83 4.83 13.61
N ARG A 95 13.02 4.39 13.99
CA ARG A 95 13.88 3.58 13.10
C ARG A 95 13.19 2.32 12.60
N ASN A 96 12.49 1.59 13.48
CA ASN A 96 11.79 0.36 13.11
C ASN A 96 10.65 0.65 12.13
N GLY A 97 9.91 1.73 12.33
CA GLY A 97 8.87 2.19 11.41
C GLY A 97 9.44 2.57 10.04
N ARG A 98 10.58 3.28 10.03
CA ARG A 98 11.29 3.64 8.81
C ARG A 98 11.73 2.41 8.02
N ILE A 99 12.37 1.45 8.68
CA ILE A 99 12.84 0.21 8.04
C ILE A 99 11.66 -0.63 7.54
N ALA A 100 10.67 -0.88 8.39
CA ALA A 100 9.53 -1.74 8.05
C ALA A 100 8.69 -1.14 6.91
N THR A 101 8.38 0.14 6.98
CA THR A 101 7.58 0.80 5.94
C THR A 101 8.33 0.90 4.62
N THR A 102 9.60 1.24 4.63
CA THR A 102 10.41 1.29 3.41
C THR A 102 10.55 -0.09 2.77
N ALA A 103 10.77 -1.14 3.56
CA ALA A 103 10.83 -2.51 3.07
C ALA A 103 9.49 -2.97 2.49
N LEU A 104 8.39 -2.70 3.17
CA LEU A 104 7.05 -3.05 2.72
C LEU A 104 6.68 -2.30 1.43
N ALA A 105 6.86 -0.98 1.41
CA ALA A 105 6.56 -0.15 0.25
C ALA A 105 7.46 -0.51 -0.94
N GLY A 106 8.75 -0.66 -0.73
CA GLY A 106 9.70 -1.06 -1.77
C GLY A 106 9.40 -2.45 -2.33
N GLY A 107 9.13 -3.42 -1.46
CA GLY A 107 8.75 -4.78 -1.86
C GLY A 107 7.44 -4.80 -2.64
N SER A 108 6.43 -4.07 -2.19
CA SER A 108 5.15 -3.94 -2.89
C SER A 108 5.30 -3.26 -4.26
N ALA A 109 6.11 -2.20 -4.36
CA ALA A 109 6.36 -1.51 -5.61
C ALA A 109 7.05 -2.43 -6.63
N LEU A 110 8.09 -3.16 -6.21
CA LEU A 110 8.80 -4.11 -7.07
C LEU A 110 7.90 -5.26 -7.52
N PHE A 111 7.13 -5.82 -6.60
CA PHE A 111 6.19 -6.90 -6.91
C PHE A 111 5.09 -6.42 -7.87
N GLY A 112 4.50 -5.25 -7.63
CA GLY A 112 3.50 -4.65 -8.50
C GLY A 112 4.03 -4.37 -9.91
N ALA A 113 5.25 -3.85 -10.02
CA ALA A 113 5.91 -3.61 -11.30
C ALA A 113 6.21 -4.90 -12.07
N TRP A 114 6.66 -5.94 -11.37
CA TRP A 114 6.85 -7.26 -11.96
C TRP A 114 5.51 -7.85 -12.44
N LEU A 115 4.49 -7.81 -11.60
CA LEU A 115 3.18 -8.36 -11.90
C LEU A 115 2.53 -7.67 -13.10
N ALA A 116 2.69 -6.35 -13.23
CA ALA A 116 2.19 -5.58 -14.37
C ALA A 116 2.79 -6.02 -15.71
N ARG A 117 4.02 -6.57 -15.68
CA ARG A 117 4.67 -7.15 -16.87
C ARG A 117 4.31 -8.61 -17.10
N ALA A 118 3.94 -9.33 -16.04
CA ALA A 118 3.63 -10.75 -16.11
C ALA A 118 2.18 -11.03 -16.53
N ILE A 119 1.30 -10.04 -16.40
CA ILE A 119 -0.10 -10.16 -16.84
C ILE A 119 -0.18 -9.87 -18.34
N ASP A 120 -0.67 -10.85 -19.10
CA ASP A 120 -0.96 -10.74 -20.53
C ASP A 120 -2.32 -10.12 -20.80
#